data_3b18c9be7828be352936d91e319e715d
#
_entry.id   3b18c9be7828be352936d91e319e715d
#
_cell.length_a   1.000
_cell.length_b   1.000
_cell.length_c   1.000
_cell.angle_alpha   90.00
_cell.angle_beta   90.00
_cell.angle_gamma   90.00
#
_symmetry.space_group_name_H-M   'P 1'
#
loop_
_entity.id
_entity.type
_entity.pdbx_description
1 polymer ?
#
loop_
_entity_poly.entity_id
_entity_poly.type
_entity_poly.pdbx_seq_one_letter_code
_entity_poly.pdbx_strand_id
1 'polypeptide(L)'
;MEHFVEFEDVCKYYQTGSVKIAAADHLNFYVDKGEFCIIVGPSGAGKTTLLNILGGMDSCDEGNVWLDGRNVSRFSARELTTYRRYDVGFVFQFYNLVQNLTALENVELASEICRDPLDADTVLDEVEYRQ
;
A
#
# COMPACT_ATOMS: atom_id res chain seq x y z
N MET A 1 -21.32 3.63 4.88
CA MET A 1 -19.92 3.15 4.99
C MET A 1 -19.46 3.26 6.42
N GLU A 2 -19.35 2.15 7.11
CA GLU A 2 -19.09 2.14 8.56
C GLU A 2 -17.62 1.80 8.90
N HIS A 3 -16.91 1.16 7.97
CA HIS A 3 -15.55 0.72 8.23
C HIS A 3 -14.54 1.65 7.58
N PHE A 4 -13.36 1.72 8.17
CA PHE A 4 -12.29 2.55 7.64
C PHE A 4 -11.77 2.00 6.31
N VAL A 5 -11.54 0.70 6.24
CA VAL A 5 -11.16 -0.02 5.01
C VAL A 5 -12.18 -1.09 4.75
N GLU A 6 -12.63 -1.20 3.51
CA GLU A 6 -13.52 -2.28 3.13
C GLU A 6 -13.27 -2.75 1.71
N PHE A 7 -13.09 -4.05 1.53
CA PHE A 7 -13.01 -4.72 0.24
C PHE A 7 -14.33 -5.42 -0.02
N GLU A 8 -14.94 -5.12 -1.16
CA GLU A 8 -16.22 -5.69 -1.58
C GLU A 8 -16.03 -6.44 -2.88
N ASP A 9 -16.06 -7.77 -2.84
CA ASP A 9 -15.94 -8.64 -4.03
C ASP A 9 -14.76 -8.27 -4.93
N VAL A 10 -13.61 -7.99 -4.36
CA VAL A 10 -12.45 -7.53 -5.11
C VAL A 10 -11.80 -8.69 -5.83
N CYS A 11 -11.66 -8.54 -7.15
CA CYS A 11 -10.98 -9.51 -8.01
C CYS A 11 -9.84 -8.85 -8.77
N LYS A 12 -8.75 -9.56 -8.92
CA LYS A 12 -7.62 -9.16 -9.75
C LYS A 12 -7.11 -10.35 -10.54
N TYR A 13 -7.02 -10.17 -11.86
CA TYR A 13 -6.59 -11.22 -12.75
C TYR A 13 -5.30 -10.83 -13.47
N TYR A 14 -4.42 -11.78 -13.63
CA TYR A 14 -3.24 -11.64 -14.48
C TYR A 14 -3.31 -12.69 -15.58
N GLN A 15 -2.91 -12.31 -16.78
CA GLN A 15 -2.90 -13.22 -17.91
C GLN A 15 -1.47 -13.47 -18.36
N THR A 16 -1.09 -14.74 -18.40
CA THR A 16 0.22 -15.19 -18.85
C THR A 16 -0.02 -16.15 -20.03
N GLY A 17 0.24 -15.69 -21.24
CA GLY A 17 -0.09 -16.45 -22.44
C GLY A 17 -1.60 -16.68 -22.54
N SER A 18 -2.00 -17.95 -22.57
CA SER A 18 -3.42 -18.33 -22.65
C SER A 18 -4.04 -18.58 -21.26
N VAL A 19 -3.23 -18.47 -20.18
CA VAL A 19 -3.68 -18.77 -18.82
C VAL A 19 -4.06 -17.48 -18.10
N LYS A 20 -5.26 -17.46 -17.52
CA LYS A 20 -5.74 -16.36 -16.69
C LYS A 20 -5.70 -16.81 -15.23
N ILE A 21 -4.96 -16.08 -14.41
CA ILE A 21 -4.77 -16.42 -13.00
C ILE A 21 -5.46 -15.37 -12.14
N ALA A 22 -6.29 -15.82 -11.20
CA ALA A 22 -6.92 -14.94 -10.24
C ALA A 22 -5.97 -14.72 -9.07
N ALA A 23 -5.29 -13.58 -9.05
CA ALA A 23 -4.41 -13.20 -7.95
C ALA A 23 -5.22 -12.75 -6.73
N ALA A 24 -6.41 -12.22 -6.94
CA ALA A 24 -7.41 -11.95 -5.93
C ALA A 24 -8.74 -12.46 -6.45
N ASP A 25 -9.50 -13.16 -5.62
CA ASP A 25 -10.73 -13.83 -6.03
C ASP A 25 -11.83 -13.57 -5.02
N HIS A 26 -12.72 -12.64 -5.34
CA HIS A 26 -13.86 -12.24 -4.53
C HIS A 26 -13.49 -11.97 -3.07
N LEU A 27 -12.48 -11.10 -2.87
CA LEU A 27 -12.04 -10.73 -1.53
C LEU A 27 -13.06 -9.84 -0.84
N ASN A 28 -13.44 -10.23 0.35
CA ASN A 28 -14.38 -9.49 1.19
C ASN A 28 -13.81 -9.42 2.60
N PHE A 29 -13.49 -8.22 3.07
CA PHE A 29 -13.07 -8.00 4.45
C PHE A 29 -13.18 -6.52 4.78
N TYR A 30 -13.04 -6.21 6.06
CA TYR A 30 -12.98 -4.83 6.50
C TYR A 30 -12.01 -4.66 7.67
N VAL A 31 -11.54 -3.43 7.84
CA VAL A 31 -10.69 -3.04 8.97
C VAL A 31 -11.24 -1.72 9.50
N ASP A 32 -11.44 -1.64 10.81
CA ASP A 32 -11.92 -0.42 11.44
C ASP A 32 -10.76 0.51 11.77
N LYS A 33 -11.07 1.79 11.93
CA LYS A 33 -10.06 2.80 12.23
C LYS A 33 -9.35 2.48 13.55
N GLY A 34 -8.02 2.56 13.53
CA GLY A 34 -7.21 2.30 14.71
C GLY A 34 -6.88 0.84 14.94
N GLU A 35 -7.38 -0.07 14.11
CA GLU A 35 -7.07 -1.49 14.24
C GLU A 35 -5.69 -1.82 13.65
N PHE A 36 -5.02 -2.76 14.30
CA PHE A 36 -3.81 -3.39 13.76
C PHE A 36 -4.21 -4.73 13.16
N CYS A 37 -4.06 -4.86 11.85
CA CYS A 37 -4.52 -6.02 11.09
C CYS A 37 -3.33 -6.78 10.50
N ILE A 38 -3.33 -8.10 10.62
CA ILE A 38 -2.31 -8.97 10.04
C ILE A 38 -2.96 -9.85 8.97
N ILE A 39 -2.37 -9.85 7.78
CA ILE A 39 -2.81 -10.70 6.67
C ILE A 39 -1.89 -11.91 6.60
N VAL A 40 -2.45 -13.09 6.76
CA VAL A 40 -1.69 -14.34 6.77
C VAL A 40 -2.12 -15.23 5.62
N GLY A 41 -1.18 -16.04 5.16
CA GLY A 41 -1.43 -17.00 4.08
C GLY A 41 -0.11 -17.49 3.49
N PRO A 42 -0.14 -18.59 2.76
CA PRO A 42 1.08 -19.11 2.11
C PRO A 42 1.55 -18.16 1.01
N SER A 43 2.82 -18.29 0.63
CA SER A 43 3.38 -17.57 -0.49
C SER A 43 2.56 -17.84 -1.76
N GLY A 44 2.28 -16.79 -2.52
CA GLY A 44 1.46 -16.91 -3.73
C GLY A 44 -0.04 -16.86 -3.49
N ALA A 45 -0.48 -16.60 -2.25
CA ALA A 45 -1.91 -16.53 -1.92
C ALA A 45 -2.54 -15.17 -2.19
N GLY A 46 -1.82 -14.24 -2.82
CA GLY A 46 -2.37 -12.93 -3.18
C GLY A 46 -2.21 -11.85 -2.13
N LYS A 47 -1.44 -12.08 -1.07
CA LYS A 47 -1.23 -11.07 -0.01
C LYS A 47 -0.63 -9.78 -0.55
N THR A 48 0.40 -9.90 -1.37
CA THR A 48 1.06 -8.75 -1.99
C THR A 48 0.11 -8.01 -2.93
N THR A 49 -0.67 -8.77 -3.70
CA THR A 49 -1.68 -8.19 -4.60
C THR A 49 -2.70 -7.35 -3.83
N LEU A 50 -3.21 -7.90 -2.73
CA LEU A 50 -4.16 -7.19 -1.87
C LEU A 50 -3.57 -5.89 -1.33
N LEU A 51 -2.35 -5.94 -0.84
CA LEU A 51 -1.66 -4.76 -0.30
C LEU A 51 -1.39 -3.72 -1.38
N ASN A 52 -1.00 -4.15 -2.58
CA ASN A 52 -0.77 -3.25 -3.70
C ASN A 52 -2.07 -2.55 -4.14
N ILE A 53 -3.17 -3.26 -4.15
CA ILE A 53 -4.47 -2.68 -4.48
C ILE A 53 -4.89 -1.66 -3.42
N LEU A 54 -4.80 -2.03 -2.15
CA LEU A 54 -5.14 -1.12 -1.05
C LEU A 54 -4.26 0.13 -1.06
N GLY A 55 -2.99 -0.04 -1.36
CA GLY A 55 -2.05 1.06 -1.39
C GLY A 55 -2.09 1.91 -2.66
N GLY A 56 -2.91 1.53 -3.63
CA GLY A 56 -3.04 2.30 -4.87
C GLY A 56 -1.93 2.06 -5.89
N MET A 57 -1.09 1.05 -5.68
CA MET A 57 -0.03 0.71 -6.65
C MET A 57 -0.52 -0.18 -7.77
N ASP A 58 -1.68 -0.78 -7.59
CA ASP A 58 -2.34 -1.60 -8.60
C ASP A 58 -3.84 -1.33 -8.52
N SER A 59 -4.57 -1.72 -9.54
CA SER A 59 -6.02 -1.59 -9.58
C SER A 59 -6.67 -2.96 -9.57
N CYS A 60 -7.91 -3.05 -9.09
CA CYS A 60 -8.67 -4.29 -9.18
C CYS A 60 -9.46 -4.32 -10.50
N ASP A 61 -9.78 -5.52 -10.95
CA ASP A 61 -10.58 -5.72 -12.17
C ASP A 61 -12.06 -5.71 -11.86
N GLU A 62 -12.45 -6.15 -10.67
CA GLU A 62 -13.85 -6.17 -10.23
C GLU A 62 -13.90 -5.83 -8.74
N GLY A 63 -15.05 -5.32 -8.32
CA GLY A 63 -15.31 -5.01 -6.94
C GLY A 63 -14.99 -3.58 -6.56
N ASN A 64 -15.08 -3.29 -5.28
CA ASN A 64 -14.86 -1.95 -4.73
C ASN A 64 -13.89 -2.01 -3.57
N VAL A 65 -13.02 -0.99 -3.50
CA VAL A 65 -12.09 -0.80 -2.39
C VAL A 65 -12.40 0.55 -1.76
N TRP A 66 -12.84 0.53 -0.52
CA TRP A 66 -13.21 1.73 0.21
C TRP A 66 -12.15 2.06 1.26
N LEU A 67 -11.74 3.32 1.31
CA LEU A 67 -10.89 3.84 2.38
C LEU A 67 -11.48 5.15 2.87
N ASP A 68 -11.89 5.17 4.12
CA ASP A 68 -12.47 6.34 4.79
C ASP A 68 -13.59 6.99 3.95
N GLY A 69 -14.48 6.16 3.42
CA GLY A 69 -15.63 6.60 2.64
C GLY A 69 -15.33 6.93 1.18
N ARG A 70 -14.10 6.81 0.75
CA ARG A 70 -13.72 7.05 -0.65
C ARG A 70 -13.49 5.74 -1.38
N ASN A 71 -14.00 5.63 -2.60
CA ASN A 71 -13.83 4.43 -3.41
C ASN A 71 -12.52 4.51 -4.21
N VAL A 72 -11.46 3.93 -3.66
CA VAL A 72 -10.12 3.96 -4.25
C VAL A 72 -10.09 3.23 -5.60
N SER A 73 -10.94 2.22 -5.79
CA SER A 73 -11.00 1.46 -7.03
C SER A 73 -11.50 2.29 -8.22
N ARG A 74 -12.10 3.46 -7.96
CA ARG A 74 -12.59 4.37 -8.98
C ARG A 74 -11.67 5.57 -9.22
N PHE A 75 -10.56 5.65 -8.52
CA PHE A 75 -9.64 6.76 -8.65
C PHE A 75 -8.97 6.77 -10.03
N SER A 76 -8.81 7.97 -10.60
CA SER A 76 -7.99 8.18 -11.78
C SER A 76 -6.50 8.00 -11.43
N ALA A 77 -5.65 7.92 -12.46
CA ALA A 77 -4.19 7.83 -12.24
C ALA A 77 -3.68 9.00 -11.39
N ARG A 78 -4.22 10.20 -11.62
CA ARG A 78 -3.84 11.39 -10.87
C ARG A 78 -4.28 11.31 -9.41
N GLU A 79 -5.50 10.84 -9.18
CA GLU A 79 -6.03 10.66 -7.82
C GLU A 79 -5.25 9.60 -7.07
N LEU A 80 -4.87 8.50 -7.73
CA LEU A 80 -4.05 7.46 -7.12
C LEU A 80 -2.66 7.98 -6.74
N THR A 81 -2.07 8.84 -7.55
CA THR A 81 -0.78 9.46 -7.23
C THR A 81 -0.88 10.28 -5.94
N THR A 82 -1.92 11.10 -5.82
CA THR A 82 -2.17 11.88 -4.62
C THR A 82 -2.43 10.98 -3.41
N TYR A 83 -3.20 9.93 -3.60
CA TYR A 83 -3.51 8.96 -2.57
C TYR A 83 -2.24 8.29 -2.02
N ARG A 84 -1.37 7.81 -2.91
CA ARG A 84 -0.11 7.17 -2.48
C ARG A 84 0.81 8.15 -1.74
N ARG A 85 0.75 9.42 -2.12
CA ARG A 85 1.62 10.45 -1.55
C ARG A 85 1.20 10.84 -0.14
N TYR A 86 -0.10 10.99 0.10
CA TYR A 86 -0.61 11.60 1.33
C TYR A 86 -1.35 10.66 2.27
N ASP A 87 -1.95 9.60 1.76
CA ASP A 87 -2.84 8.76 2.55
C ASP A 87 -2.24 7.41 2.95
N VAL A 88 -1.16 6.99 2.29
CA VAL A 88 -0.60 5.66 2.47
C VAL A 88 0.91 5.72 2.65
N GLY A 89 1.42 4.90 3.55
CA GLY A 89 2.85 4.66 3.67
C GLY A 89 3.15 3.19 3.41
N PHE A 90 4.26 2.91 2.74
CA PHE A 90 4.67 1.56 2.40
C PHE A 90 5.93 1.15 3.14
N VAL A 91 5.96 -0.12 3.56
CA VAL A 91 7.18 -0.80 3.96
C VAL A 91 7.32 -2.00 3.03
N PHE A 92 8.35 -1.99 2.21
CA PHE A 92 8.57 -3.01 1.19
C PHE A 92 9.38 -4.17 1.73
N GLN A 93 9.16 -5.36 1.15
CA GLN A 93 9.85 -6.57 1.54
C GLN A 93 11.38 -6.45 1.35
N PHE A 94 11.81 -5.74 0.33
CA PHE A 94 13.22 -5.60 -0.04
C PHE A 94 13.76 -4.19 0.23
N TYR A 95 13.16 -3.45 1.13
CA TYR A 95 13.58 -2.14 1.63
C TYR A 95 13.57 -0.98 0.64
N ASN A 96 13.81 -1.21 -0.66
CA ASN A 96 13.79 -0.18 -1.72
C ASN A 96 14.69 1.03 -1.43
N LEU A 97 15.90 0.78 -0.93
CA LEU A 97 16.88 1.84 -0.66
C LEU A 97 17.66 2.21 -1.91
N VAL A 98 18.00 3.48 -2.04
CA VAL A 98 18.91 3.94 -3.07
C VAL A 98 20.34 3.68 -2.58
N GLN A 99 21.09 2.84 -3.29
CA GLN A 99 22.36 2.31 -2.81
C GLN A 99 23.48 3.34 -2.69
N ASN A 100 23.43 4.40 -3.51
CA ASN A 100 24.46 5.43 -3.51
C ASN A 100 24.24 6.54 -2.49
N LEU A 101 23.19 6.41 -1.68
CA LEU A 101 22.84 7.41 -0.66
C LEU A 101 23.05 6.84 0.74
N THR A 102 23.33 7.74 1.69
CA THR A 102 23.41 7.36 3.11
C THR A 102 22.03 7.03 3.64
N ALA A 103 21.97 6.49 4.87
CA ALA A 103 20.71 6.25 5.56
C ALA A 103 19.90 7.55 5.71
N LEU A 104 20.56 8.62 6.15
CA LEU A 104 19.91 9.93 6.32
C LEU A 104 19.35 10.42 4.99
N GLU A 105 20.14 10.35 3.92
CA GLU A 105 19.71 10.80 2.60
C GLU A 105 18.53 9.99 2.07
N ASN A 106 18.48 8.68 2.32
CA ASN A 106 17.34 7.84 1.94
C ASN A 106 16.06 8.29 2.67
N VAL A 107 16.15 8.58 3.96
CA VAL A 107 14.99 9.05 4.73
C VAL A 107 14.58 10.44 4.28
N GLU A 108 15.54 11.33 4.01
CA GLU A 108 15.24 12.68 3.50
C GLU A 108 14.56 12.63 2.14
N LEU A 109 14.98 11.73 1.26
CA LEU A 109 14.35 11.54 -0.04
C LEU A 109 12.87 11.18 0.11
N ALA A 110 12.54 10.27 1.02
CA ALA A 110 11.16 9.89 1.31
C ALA A 110 10.36 11.06 1.88
N SER A 111 11.00 11.87 2.74
CA SER A 111 10.32 13.00 3.39
C SER A 111 9.96 14.13 2.42
N GLU A 112 10.66 14.26 1.29
CA GLU A 112 10.39 15.30 0.30
C GLU A 112 8.97 15.25 -0.27
N ILE A 113 8.37 14.07 -0.32
CA ILE A 113 7.02 13.89 -0.87
C ILE A 113 5.94 13.93 0.19
N CYS A 114 6.29 14.03 1.45
CA CYS A 114 5.33 14.06 2.56
C CYS A 114 4.77 15.45 2.75
N ARG A 115 3.51 15.54 3.24
CA ARG A 115 2.87 16.81 3.54
C ARG A 115 3.45 17.45 4.80
N ASP A 116 3.73 16.64 5.81
CA ASP A 116 4.22 17.10 7.12
C ASP A 116 5.24 16.10 7.66
N PRO A 117 6.44 16.05 7.05
CA PRO A 117 7.41 15.02 7.42
C PRO A 117 8.07 15.31 8.76
N LEU A 118 8.40 14.25 9.47
CA LEU A 118 9.25 14.33 10.64
C LEU A 118 10.69 14.59 10.19
N ASP A 119 11.49 15.19 11.07
CA ASP A 119 12.90 15.43 10.79
C ASP A 119 13.65 14.08 10.69
N ALA A 120 14.38 13.89 9.58
CA ALA A 120 15.04 12.61 9.29
C ALA A 120 16.10 12.24 10.35
N ASP A 121 16.89 13.21 10.81
CA ASP A 121 17.88 12.97 11.85
C ASP A 121 17.21 12.49 13.14
N THR A 122 16.14 13.16 13.55
CA THR A 122 15.40 12.82 14.76
C THR A 122 14.79 11.42 14.67
N VAL A 123 14.20 11.08 13.52
CA VAL A 123 13.60 9.75 13.32
C VAL A 123 14.66 8.66 13.38
N LEU A 124 15.82 8.87 12.77
CA LEU A 124 16.90 7.89 12.80
C LEU A 124 17.42 7.70 14.23
N ASP A 125 17.52 8.77 15.01
CA ASP A 125 17.89 8.69 16.42
C ASP A 125 16.84 7.91 17.23
N GLU A 126 15.55 8.15 16.97
CA GLU A 126 14.47 7.48 17.69
C GLU A 126 14.45 5.97 17.43
N VAL A 127 14.84 5.53 16.25
CA VAL A 127 14.93 4.10 15.93
C VAL A 127 16.30 3.52 16.25
N GLU A 128 17.13 4.29 16.94
CA GLU A 128 18.47 3.87 17.40
C GLU A 128 19.43 3.51 16.25
N TYR A 129 19.23 4.11 15.08
CA TYR A 129 20.16 3.94 13.98
C TYR A 129 21.41 4.76 14.22
N ARG A 130 22.57 4.10 14.16
CA ARG A 130 23.87 4.76 14.33
C ARG A 130 24.78 4.40 13.15
N GLN A 131 25.40 5.41 12.60
CA GLN A 131 26.41 5.17 11.56
C GLN A 131 27.74 4.86 12.18
#